data_fae6bb59f68ca1b5392542bf3ed80fb9
#
_entry.id   fae6bb59f68ca1b5392542bf3ed80fb9
#
_cell.length_a   1.000
_cell.length_b   1.000
_cell.length_c   1.000
_cell.angle_alpha   90.00
_cell.angle_beta   90.00
_cell.angle_gamma   90.00
#
_symmetry.space_group_name_H-M   'P 1'
#
loop_
_entity.id
_entity.type
_entity.pdbx_description
1 polymer ?
#
loop_
_entity_poly.entity_id
_entity_poly.type
_entity_poly.pdbx_seq_one_letter_code
_entity_poly.pdbx_strand_id
1 'polypeptide(L)'
;ASIVYAAIRESFEATGHPSGLTLINVGGHGGRGLIPGTLEELGRPGLCTRFITSHFETFHALLDLAEAGRCELQCIPFGVLTQLFEALGRDEDSVLSAAGVGSFLDPRVGRGSPLEPGGEQLITVHGDLLRYRIPKIDVAIFNAPAADRHGNLYVKSCAVIGESQELARAAR
;
A
#
# COMPACT_ATOMS: atom_id res chain seq x y z
N ALA A 1 6.20 9.01 -10.11
CA ALA A 1 4.92 8.36 -9.73
C ALA A 1 3.71 9.17 -10.22
N SER A 2 3.70 10.49 -10.06
CA SER A 2 2.55 11.36 -10.37
C SER A 2 1.93 11.16 -11.76
N ILE A 3 2.76 11.05 -12.80
CA ILE A 3 2.28 10.86 -14.18
C ILE A 3 1.61 9.49 -14.36
N VAL A 4 2.10 8.48 -13.62
CA VAL A 4 1.54 7.12 -13.66
C VAL A 4 0.17 7.09 -13.02
N TYR A 5 -0.03 7.77 -11.88
CA TYR A 5 -1.33 7.84 -11.22
C TYR A 5 -2.38 8.52 -12.11
N ALA A 6 -2.02 9.64 -12.75
CA ALA A 6 -2.90 10.30 -13.70
C ALA A 6 -3.25 9.39 -14.88
N ALA A 7 -2.28 8.71 -15.47
CA ALA A 7 -2.49 7.81 -16.60
C ALA A 7 -3.40 6.61 -16.23
N ILE A 8 -3.24 6.03 -15.03
CA ILE A 8 -4.12 4.96 -14.53
C ILE A 8 -5.56 5.48 -14.39
N ARG A 9 -5.75 6.65 -13.79
CA ARG A 9 -7.07 7.29 -13.66
C ARG A 9 -7.70 7.54 -15.03
N GLU A 10 -6.97 8.16 -15.95
CA GLU A 10 -7.47 8.48 -17.30
C GLU A 10 -7.84 7.22 -18.08
N SER A 11 -7.03 6.17 -18.01
CA SER A 11 -7.35 4.87 -18.60
C SER A 11 -8.64 4.30 -18.04
N PHE A 12 -8.79 4.32 -16.70
CA PHE A 12 -10.00 3.84 -16.04
C PHE A 12 -11.24 4.65 -16.43
N GLU A 13 -11.16 5.98 -16.43
CA GLU A 13 -12.27 6.85 -16.82
C GLU A 13 -12.69 6.65 -18.28
N ALA A 14 -11.75 6.35 -19.18
CA ALA A 14 -12.02 6.13 -20.60
C ALA A 14 -12.49 4.71 -20.93
N THR A 15 -12.00 3.67 -20.21
CA THR A 15 -12.19 2.27 -20.62
C THR A 15 -12.81 1.38 -19.54
N GLY A 16 -12.91 1.87 -18.30
CA GLY A 16 -13.25 1.05 -17.13
C GLY A 16 -12.10 0.18 -16.60
N HIS A 17 -10.89 0.32 -17.16
CA HIS A 17 -9.71 -0.48 -16.80
C HIS A 17 -8.46 0.39 -16.60
N PRO A 18 -7.55 -0.05 -15.66
CA PRO A 18 -7.70 -1.16 -14.70
C PRO A 18 -8.80 -0.88 -13.68
N SER A 19 -9.31 -1.91 -13.02
CA SER A 19 -10.35 -1.79 -11.99
C SER A 19 -10.10 -2.75 -10.84
N GLY A 20 -10.71 -2.50 -9.69
CA GLY A 20 -10.62 -3.38 -8.52
C GLY A 20 -9.21 -3.45 -7.91
N LEU A 21 -8.43 -2.38 -8.01
CA LEU A 21 -7.05 -2.36 -7.53
C LEU A 21 -6.97 -2.45 -6.01
N THR A 22 -6.00 -3.24 -5.52
CA THR A 22 -5.49 -3.15 -4.16
C THR A 22 -4.25 -2.26 -4.18
N LEU A 23 -4.30 -1.15 -3.48
CA LEU A 23 -3.16 -0.25 -3.31
C LEU A 23 -2.44 -0.55 -2.01
N ILE A 24 -1.11 -0.65 -2.05
CA ILE A 24 -0.25 -0.77 -0.88
C ILE A 24 0.70 0.42 -0.87
N ASN A 25 0.66 1.23 0.18
CA ASN A 25 1.49 2.42 0.29
C ASN A 25 2.14 2.52 1.67
N VAL A 26 3.43 2.78 1.71
CA VAL A 26 4.20 2.92 2.96
C VAL A 26 4.36 4.38 3.35
N GLY A 27 4.52 5.27 2.39
CA GLY A 27 4.81 6.68 2.62
C GLY A 27 3.65 7.63 2.34
N GLY A 28 3.86 8.91 2.61
CA GLY A 28 2.88 9.98 2.41
C GLY A 28 2.83 10.45 0.95
N HIS A 29 2.07 9.79 0.11
CA HIS A 29 1.79 10.22 -1.27
C HIS A 29 0.39 10.82 -1.45
N GLY A 30 -0.31 11.07 -0.35
CA GLY A 30 -1.61 11.75 -0.33
C GLY A 30 -1.47 13.27 -0.37
N GLY A 31 -2.53 13.96 -0.73
CA GLY A 31 -2.55 15.40 -0.91
C GLY A 31 -3.57 16.12 -0.03
N ARG A 32 -4.20 15.45 0.94
CA ARG A 32 -5.29 16.01 1.77
C ARG A 32 -6.43 16.58 0.92
N GLY A 33 -6.84 15.83 -0.11
CA GLY A 33 -7.83 16.19 -1.10
C GLY A 33 -7.40 15.76 -2.49
N LEU A 34 -8.26 15.94 -3.49
CA LEU A 34 -7.97 15.57 -4.90
C LEU A 34 -6.89 16.48 -5.51
N ILE A 35 -5.66 16.35 -5.03
CA ILE A 35 -4.51 17.10 -5.56
C ILE A 35 -3.92 16.32 -6.74
N PRO A 36 -3.86 16.92 -7.94
CA PRO A 36 -3.30 16.29 -9.12
C PRO A 36 -1.88 15.78 -8.89
N GLY A 37 -1.60 14.59 -9.38
CA GLY A 37 -0.29 13.96 -9.28
C GLY A 37 0.01 13.28 -7.94
N THR A 38 -0.95 13.19 -7.03
CA THR A 38 -0.85 12.41 -5.80
C THR A 38 -1.58 11.07 -5.93
N LEU A 39 -1.44 10.18 -4.94
CA LEU A 39 -2.14 8.89 -4.92
C LEU A 39 -3.68 9.05 -4.88
N GLU A 40 -4.17 10.22 -4.49
CA GLU A 40 -5.59 10.61 -4.51
C GLU A 40 -6.24 10.48 -5.90
N GLU A 41 -5.45 10.54 -6.97
CA GLU A 41 -5.92 10.27 -8.34
C GLU A 41 -6.60 8.90 -8.47
N LEU A 42 -6.14 7.92 -7.68
CA LEU A 42 -6.66 6.55 -7.70
C LEU A 42 -7.89 6.36 -6.80
N GLY A 43 -8.28 7.38 -6.04
CA GLY A 43 -9.49 7.40 -5.21
C GLY A 43 -10.76 7.55 -6.05
N ARG A 44 -11.03 6.61 -6.98
CA ARG A 44 -12.22 6.57 -7.82
C ARG A 44 -13.04 5.33 -7.53
N PRO A 45 -14.39 5.45 -7.47
CA PRO A 45 -15.27 4.30 -7.26
C PRO A 45 -15.03 3.20 -8.30
N GLY A 46 -14.66 2.00 -7.86
CA GLY A 46 -14.39 0.87 -8.75
C GLY A 46 -12.95 0.79 -9.25
N LEU A 47 -12.16 1.86 -9.21
CA LEU A 47 -10.73 1.81 -9.52
C LEU A 47 -9.94 1.20 -8.37
N CYS A 48 -10.03 1.78 -7.17
CA CYS A 48 -9.45 1.24 -5.95
C CYS A 48 -10.56 0.64 -5.06
N THR A 49 -10.41 -0.62 -4.67
CA THR A 49 -11.36 -1.33 -3.81
C THR A 49 -10.75 -1.76 -2.48
N ARG A 50 -9.42 -1.68 -2.34
CA ARG A 50 -8.71 -1.95 -1.09
C ARG A 50 -7.48 -1.05 -0.98
N PHE A 51 -7.25 -0.50 0.20
CA PHE A 51 -6.10 0.33 0.49
C PHE A 51 -5.40 -0.13 1.78
N ILE A 52 -4.14 -0.56 1.66
CA ILE A 52 -3.29 -1.04 2.75
C ILE A 52 -2.20 0.00 2.99
N THR A 53 -2.17 0.58 4.19
CA THR A 53 -1.17 1.60 4.55
C THR A 53 -0.96 1.65 6.06
N SER A 54 0.02 2.43 6.48
CA SER A 54 0.31 2.68 7.90
C SER A 54 -0.43 3.90 8.47
N HIS A 55 -0.93 4.79 7.61
CA HIS A 55 -1.64 6.01 8.02
C HIS A 55 -2.58 6.47 6.90
N PHE A 56 -3.64 7.17 7.26
CA PHE A 56 -4.72 7.53 6.33
C PHE A 56 -4.95 9.03 6.20
N GLU A 57 -4.45 9.84 7.11
CA GLU A 57 -4.78 11.26 7.26
C GLU A 57 -4.59 12.14 6.02
N THR A 58 -3.78 11.70 5.07
CA THR A 58 -3.48 12.46 3.85
C THR A 58 -4.23 11.96 2.62
N PHE A 59 -5.07 10.91 2.74
CA PHE A 59 -5.72 10.22 1.63
C PHE A 59 -7.24 10.43 1.64
N HIS A 60 -7.70 11.67 1.53
CA HIS A 60 -9.11 12.02 1.67
C HIS A 60 -10.02 11.33 0.66
N ALA A 61 -9.62 11.26 -0.61
CA ALA A 61 -10.44 10.59 -1.63
C ALA A 61 -10.61 9.08 -1.37
N LEU A 62 -9.60 8.41 -0.80
CA LEU A 62 -9.68 7.00 -0.42
C LEU A 62 -10.51 6.83 0.86
N LEU A 63 -10.43 7.77 1.81
CA LEU A 63 -11.28 7.77 3.00
C LEU A 63 -12.75 7.98 2.63
N ASP A 64 -13.07 8.92 1.74
CA ASP A 64 -14.43 9.16 1.26
C ASP A 64 -15.02 7.90 0.59
N LEU A 65 -14.19 7.15 -0.17
CA LEU A 65 -14.60 5.86 -0.74
C LEU A 65 -14.89 4.81 0.34
N ALA A 66 -14.07 4.78 1.39
CA ALA A 66 -14.26 3.83 2.49
C ALA A 66 -15.51 4.17 3.30
N GLU A 67 -15.75 5.44 3.62
CA GLU A 67 -16.97 5.89 4.27
C GLU A 67 -18.23 5.56 3.45
N ALA A 68 -18.11 5.58 2.12
CA ALA A 68 -19.18 5.15 1.21
C ALA A 68 -19.28 3.62 1.05
N GLY A 69 -18.49 2.82 1.79
CA GLY A 69 -18.45 1.36 1.69
C GLY A 69 -17.90 0.81 0.36
N ARG A 70 -17.08 1.59 -0.33
CA ARG A 70 -16.55 1.25 -1.67
C ARG A 70 -15.05 0.94 -1.71
N CYS A 71 -14.37 1.09 -0.58
CA CYS A 71 -12.95 0.77 -0.44
C CYS A 71 -12.69 0.20 0.95
N GLU A 72 -12.09 -0.97 1.01
CA GLU A 72 -11.64 -1.57 2.27
C GLU A 72 -10.32 -0.91 2.73
N LEU A 73 -10.27 -0.44 3.97
CA LEU A 73 -9.05 0.11 4.56
C LEU A 73 -8.39 -0.90 5.48
N GLN A 74 -7.08 -1.09 5.29
CA GLN A 74 -6.26 -2.02 6.07
C GLN A 74 -5.06 -1.29 6.67
N CYS A 75 -4.88 -1.39 7.99
CA CYS A 75 -3.77 -0.77 8.69
C CYS A 75 -2.67 -1.78 9.02
N ILE A 76 -1.45 -1.50 8.59
CA ILE A 76 -0.24 -2.27 8.95
C ILE A 76 0.85 -1.28 9.37
N PRO A 77 1.59 -1.51 10.46
CA PRO A 77 2.63 -0.59 10.89
C PRO A 77 3.68 -0.35 9.81
N PHE A 78 4.14 0.89 9.67
CA PHE A 78 5.11 1.33 8.65
C PHE A 78 6.32 0.39 8.55
N GLY A 79 7.02 0.14 9.66
CA GLY A 79 8.21 -0.70 9.67
C GLY A 79 7.92 -2.18 9.35
N VAL A 80 6.69 -2.66 9.61
CA VAL A 80 6.28 -4.02 9.25
C VAL A 80 6.00 -4.11 7.75
N LEU A 81 5.40 -3.08 7.12
CA LEU A 81 5.23 -3.03 5.66
C LEU A 81 6.56 -3.10 4.92
N THR A 82 7.57 -2.37 5.38
CA THR A 82 8.93 -2.43 4.82
C THR A 82 9.51 -3.85 4.92
N GLN A 83 9.40 -4.49 6.10
CA GLN A 83 9.84 -5.86 6.28
C GLN A 83 9.08 -6.86 5.42
N LEU A 84 7.78 -6.64 5.19
CA LEU A 84 6.96 -7.48 4.29
C LEU A 84 7.42 -7.37 2.84
N PHE A 85 7.79 -6.18 2.36
CA PHE A 85 8.36 -6.05 1.01
C PHE A 85 9.67 -6.82 0.87
N GLU A 86 10.53 -6.73 1.88
CA GLU A 86 11.78 -7.50 1.91
C GLU A 86 11.52 -9.02 1.93
N ALA A 87 10.57 -9.47 2.75
CA ALA A 87 10.17 -10.87 2.85
C ALA A 87 9.61 -11.39 1.52
N LEU A 88 8.67 -10.66 0.89
CA LEU A 88 8.12 -11.02 -0.43
C LEU A 88 9.22 -11.10 -1.50
N GLY A 89 10.21 -10.21 -1.45
CA GLY A 89 11.37 -10.25 -2.36
C GLY A 89 12.27 -11.47 -2.16
N ARG A 90 12.11 -12.22 -1.05
CA ARG A 90 12.79 -13.49 -0.73
C ARG A 90 11.86 -14.71 -0.83
N ASP A 91 10.68 -14.57 -1.41
CA ASP A 91 9.65 -15.63 -1.48
C ASP A 91 9.05 -16.04 -0.12
N GLU A 92 9.18 -15.20 0.88
CA GLU A 92 8.52 -15.36 2.17
C GLU A 92 7.15 -14.64 2.12
N ASP A 93 6.12 -15.21 2.75
CA ASP A 93 4.74 -14.70 2.65
C ASP A 93 4.29 -13.89 3.87
N SER A 94 5.11 -13.82 4.91
CA SER A 94 4.74 -13.21 6.18
C SER A 94 5.94 -12.77 7.00
N VAL A 95 5.67 -11.89 7.97
CA VAL A 95 6.65 -11.40 8.95
C VAL A 95 6.08 -11.56 10.36
N LEU A 96 6.90 -11.99 11.30
CA LEU A 96 6.59 -12.00 12.74
C LEU A 96 7.15 -10.73 13.38
N SER A 97 6.31 -10.02 14.16
CA SER A 97 6.72 -8.80 14.84
C SER A 97 5.95 -8.60 16.15
N ALA A 98 6.60 -7.98 17.13
CA ALA A 98 5.95 -7.50 18.35
C ALA A 98 5.23 -6.14 18.12
N ALA A 99 5.47 -5.46 17.01
CA ALA A 99 4.80 -4.21 16.71
C ALA A 99 3.28 -4.43 16.65
N GLY A 100 2.51 -3.59 17.34
CA GLY A 100 1.06 -3.71 17.41
C GLY A 100 0.50 -4.65 18.48
N VAL A 101 1.33 -5.45 19.15
CA VAL A 101 0.88 -6.28 20.28
C VAL A 101 0.25 -5.41 21.36
N GLY A 102 -0.95 -5.78 21.83
CA GLY A 102 -1.72 -5.03 22.81
C GLY A 102 -2.38 -3.76 22.31
N SER A 103 -2.27 -3.43 21.02
CA SER A 103 -2.93 -2.30 20.38
C SER A 103 -4.20 -2.71 19.62
N PHE A 104 -4.84 -1.76 18.92
CA PHE A 104 -6.00 -2.06 18.06
C PHE A 104 -5.70 -3.04 16.92
N LEU A 105 -4.41 -3.19 16.56
CA LEU A 105 -3.95 -4.15 15.55
C LEU A 105 -3.85 -5.58 16.05
N ASP A 106 -3.83 -5.78 17.37
CA ASP A 106 -3.78 -7.11 17.97
C ASP A 106 -5.19 -7.74 18.00
N PRO A 107 -5.45 -8.83 17.26
CA PRO A 107 -6.78 -9.44 17.21
C PRO A 107 -7.29 -9.96 18.57
N ARG A 108 -6.40 -10.10 19.57
CA ARG A 108 -6.77 -10.53 20.94
C ARG A 108 -7.50 -9.43 21.71
N VAL A 109 -7.24 -8.16 21.39
CA VAL A 109 -7.75 -7.00 22.14
C VAL A 109 -8.38 -5.94 21.24
N GLY A 110 -8.11 -5.99 19.94
CA GLY A 110 -8.56 -5.02 18.94
C GLY A 110 -9.15 -5.67 17.70
N ARG A 111 -9.22 -4.90 16.62
CA ARG A 111 -9.83 -5.34 15.34
C ARG A 111 -8.86 -6.09 14.42
N GLY A 112 -7.56 -5.95 14.63
CA GLY A 112 -6.55 -6.39 13.66
C GLY A 112 -6.31 -5.36 12.55
N SER A 113 -6.02 -5.81 11.32
CA SER A 113 -5.70 -4.93 10.20
C SER A 113 -6.90 -4.19 9.58
N PRO A 114 -8.12 -4.76 9.45
CA PRO A 114 -9.23 -4.05 8.84
C PRO A 114 -9.76 -2.93 9.74
N LEU A 115 -10.00 -1.76 9.17
CA LEU A 115 -10.62 -0.66 9.90
C LEU A 115 -12.14 -0.82 9.98
N GLU A 116 -12.74 -1.53 9.03
CA GLU A 116 -14.16 -1.83 9.00
C GLU A 116 -14.45 -3.29 9.43
N PRO A 117 -15.58 -3.55 10.07
CA PRO A 117 -15.98 -4.92 10.43
C PRO A 117 -16.15 -5.81 9.20
N GLY A 118 -15.63 -7.04 9.26
CA GLY A 118 -15.81 -8.05 8.21
C GLY A 118 -14.76 -8.01 7.10
N GLY A 119 -13.81 -7.10 7.14
CA GLY A 119 -12.66 -7.10 6.22
C GLY A 119 -11.74 -8.32 6.41
N GLU A 120 -10.97 -8.65 5.37
CA GLU A 120 -9.98 -9.73 5.44
C GLU A 120 -8.93 -9.43 6.52
N GLN A 121 -8.64 -10.42 7.37
CA GLN A 121 -7.65 -10.26 8.43
C GLN A 121 -6.23 -10.54 7.89
N LEU A 122 -5.39 -9.51 7.82
CA LEU A 122 -3.99 -9.61 7.41
C LEU A 122 -3.02 -9.81 8.59
N ILE A 123 -3.54 -9.76 9.82
CA ILE A 123 -2.78 -9.92 11.05
C ILE A 123 -3.35 -11.11 11.83
N THR A 124 -2.49 -12.06 12.21
CA THR A 124 -2.87 -13.21 13.04
C THR A 124 -1.95 -13.33 14.23
N VAL A 125 -2.45 -13.94 15.31
CA VAL A 125 -1.68 -14.18 16.51
C VAL A 125 -0.72 -15.35 16.30
N HIS A 126 0.53 -15.22 16.74
CA HIS A 126 1.54 -16.27 16.72
C HIS A 126 2.36 -16.25 18.03
N GLY A 127 1.92 -16.99 19.03
CA GLY A 127 2.48 -16.92 20.39
C GLY A 127 2.35 -15.51 20.96
N ASP A 128 3.45 -14.93 21.39
CA ASP A 128 3.52 -13.55 21.92
C ASP A 128 3.68 -12.48 20.84
N LEU A 129 3.81 -12.90 19.58
CA LEU A 129 3.98 -12.02 18.44
C LEU A 129 2.71 -11.96 17.57
N LEU A 130 2.72 -11.05 16.62
CA LEU A 130 1.76 -10.97 15.53
C LEU A 130 2.43 -11.40 14.24
N ARG A 131 1.73 -12.20 13.45
CA ARG A 131 2.10 -12.53 12.07
C ARG A 131 1.37 -11.60 11.14
N TYR A 132 2.13 -10.89 10.30
CA TYR A 132 1.66 -9.97 9.29
C TYR A 132 1.83 -10.56 7.91
N ARG A 133 0.86 -10.34 7.03
CA ARG A 133 0.93 -10.67 5.61
C ARG A 133 0.27 -9.58 4.77
N ILE A 134 0.62 -9.51 3.51
CA ILE A 134 -0.04 -8.68 2.49
C ILE A 134 -0.24 -9.51 1.23
N PRO A 135 -1.15 -9.12 0.33
CA PRO A 135 -1.27 -9.73 -1.00
C PRO A 135 0.06 -9.65 -1.77
N LYS A 136 0.24 -10.56 -2.72
CA LYS A 136 1.34 -10.47 -3.69
C LYS A 136 1.25 -9.16 -4.44
N ILE A 137 2.41 -8.62 -4.80
CA ILE A 137 2.53 -7.35 -5.51
C ILE A 137 2.75 -7.65 -6.98
N ASP A 138 1.80 -7.25 -7.83
CA ASP A 138 1.90 -7.41 -9.28
C ASP A 138 2.71 -6.28 -9.92
N VAL A 139 2.60 -5.05 -9.39
CA VAL A 139 3.23 -3.85 -9.94
C VAL A 139 3.82 -2.99 -8.84
N ALA A 140 5.09 -2.61 -8.99
CA ALA A 140 5.76 -1.63 -8.15
C ALA A 140 5.89 -0.29 -8.88
N ILE A 141 5.48 0.80 -8.21
CA ILE A 141 5.57 2.16 -8.74
C ILE A 141 6.44 2.99 -7.81
N PHE A 142 7.60 3.40 -8.29
CA PHE A 142 8.52 4.25 -7.53
C PHE A 142 9.30 5.17 -8.47
N ASN A 143 9.97 6.18 -7.92
CA ASN A 143 10.81 7.10 -8.67
C ASN A 143 12.28 6.69 -8.60
N ALA A 144 12.97 6.80 -9.72
CA ALA A 144 14.42 6.75 -9.77
C ALA A 144 14.94 7.97 -10.57
N PRO A 145 16.05 8.62 -10.14
CA PRO A 145 16.60 9.78 -10.83
C PRO A 145 17.12 9.45 -12.23
N ALA A 146 17.57 8.22 -12.45
CA ALA A 146 18.09 7.79 -13.74
C ALA A 146 17.89 6.29 -13.94
N ALA A 147 17.76 5.90 -15.21
CA ALA A 147 17.76 4.53 -15.66
C ALA A 147 18.63 4.41 -16.92
N ASP A 148 19.27 3.27 -17.12
CA ASP A 148 19.96 2.97 -18.38
C ASP A 148 19.05 2.22 -19.36
N ARG A 149 19.53 2.02 -20.58
CA ARG A 149 18.80 1.30 -21.63
C ARG A 149 18.58 -0.21 -21.34
N HIS A 150 19.22 -0.74 -20.31
CA HIS A 150 19.11 -2.14 -19.88
C HIS A 150 18.12 -2.31 -18.72
N GLY A 151 17.50 -1.21 -18.25
CA GLY A 151 16.57 -1.22 -17.13
C GLY A 151 17.22 -1.13 -15.76
N ASN A 152 18.54 -0.89 -15.66
CA ASN A 152 19.17 -0.64 -14.37
C ASN A 152 18.78 0.74 -13.85
N LEU A 153 18.37 0.80 -12.60
CA LEU A 153 17.95 2.03 -11.94
C LEU A 153 19.05 2.55 -11.02
N TYR A 154 19.28 3.86 -11.07
CA TYR A 154 20.28 4.54 -10.27
C TYR A 154 19.59 5.47 -9.29
N VAL A 155 19.75 5.22 -7.99
CA VAL A 155 19.08 5.95 -6.91
C VAL A 155 20.01 6.94 -6.18
N LYS A 156 21.25 7.13 -6.67
CA LYS A 156 22.16 8.13 -6.11
C LYS A 156 21.56 9.52 -6.20
N SER A 157 21.62 10.26 -5.10
CA SER A 157 21.07 11.63 -4.98
C SER A 157 19.55 11.70 -5.10
N CYS A 158 18.84 10.62 -4.80
CA CYS A 158 17.39 10.67 -4.56
C CYS A 158 17.08 11.51 -3.32
N ALA A 159 16.02 12.30 -3.39
CA ALA A 159 15.51 13.04 -2.24
C ALA A 159 15.00 12.08 -1.14
N VAL A 160 14.43 10.96 -1.54
CA VAL A 160 14.00 9.87 -0.66
C VAL A 160 14.50 8.56 -1.24
N ILE A 161 15.29 7.84 -0.47
CA ILE A 161 15.66 6.45 -0.72
C ILE A 161 14.81 5.64 0.26
N GLY A 162 13.59 5.34 -0.14
CA GLY A 162 12.70 4.48 0.64
C GLY A 162 12.82 3.03 0.20
N GLU A 163 11.78 2.29 0.34
CA GLU A 163 11.65 0.85 0.09
C GLU A 163 11.64 0.48 -1.42
N SER A 164 12.19 1.34 -2.29
CA SER A 164 12.12 1.15 -3.75
C SER A 164 12.79 -0.14 -4.21
N GLN A 165 13.90 -0.54 -3.58
CA GLN A 165 14.62 -1.76 -3.93
C GLN A 165 13.85 -3.00 -3.47
N GLU A 166 13.35 -3.00 -2.25
CA GLU A 166 12.55 -4.07 -1.67
C GLU A 166 11.26 -4.23 -2.46
N LEU A 167 10.60 -3.12 -2.77
CA LEU A 167 9.36 -3.10 -3.55
C LEU A 167 9.58 -3.63 -4.98
N ALA A 168 10.69 -3.25 -5.63
CA ALA A 168 11.02 -3.74 -6.97
C ALA A 168 11.29 -5.26 -6.99
N ARG A 169 11.84 -5.81 -5.91
CA ARG A 169 12.06 -7.26 -5.76
C ARG A 169 10.78 -8.02 -5.41
N ALA A 170 9.86 -7.39 -4.69
CA ALA A 170 8.61 -7.99 -4.26
C ALA A 170 7.58 -8.07 -5.40
N ALA A 171 7.64 -7.17 -6.39
CA ALA A 171 6.73 -7.18 -7.53
C ALA A 171 7.10 -8.28 -8.54
N ARG A 172 6.09 -8.99 -9.06
CA ARG A 172 6.24 -10.13 -9.98
C ARG A 172 5.21 -10.11 -11.09
#